data_ea00136ff4c493ac811784ae7e37674d
#
_entry.id   ea00136ff4c493ac811784ae7e37674d
#
_cell.length_a   1.000
_cell.length_b   1.000
_cell.length_c   1.000
_cell.angle_alpha   90.00
_cell.angle_beta   90.00
_cell.angle_gamma   90.00
#
_symmetry.space_group_name_H-M   'P 1'
#
loop_
_entity.id
_entity.type
_entity.pdbx_description
1 polymer ?
#
loop_
_entity_poly.entity_id
_entity_poly.type
_entity_poly.pdbx_seq_one_letter_code
_entity_poly.pdbx_strand_id
1 'polypeptide(L)'
;MERLRLAVSHRAALPLPTPHNHLRRRRLQLHPFPSSLSLSLPISPQLSPAARRHPPPLLASASAAQAASPAPTPATGGGAKPVPLLVSLAVGLAVRFLAPRPAEVTPQAWQLLSIFLTTISGLVLGPLPVGAWAFLGLTATVATRTLPFTAAFGAFTNEVIWLIVISFFFARGFVKTGLGDRVATYFVKWLGRSTLGLSYGLTISEACIAPAMPSTTARAGGVFLPIVKSLSLSAGSKPNDPSARKLGSYLVQSQLQASGNSSALFLTAAAQNLLCLKLAEEIGVKIANPWISWFKVASLPAIISLLATPYLLYKIFPPEIKDTPEAPAIAAQKLENMGPVTRNEWVMVATMILAVSLWIFGDTIGVSSVVAAMIGLSILLLLGVLNWEDCLNEKSAWDTLAWFAILVGMAGQLTNLGIVSWMSNCVAKVLQSFSLSWPAAFGVLQASYFFIHYLFASQTAHVGALYSAFLAMHLAAGVPAILSALALTYNSNLFGALTHYSSGQSAVYYGAGYVDLPDVFKLGFTTAAINAVIWGVVGTFWWKFLGLY
;
A
#
# COMPACT_ATOMS: atom_id res chain seq x y z
N MET A 1 -58.03 0.43 21.33
CA MET A 1 -58.90 0.98 20.28
C MET A 1 -58.28 0.62 18.99
N GLU A 2 -58.67 -0.47 18.46
CA GLU A 2 -59.70 -0.75 17.48
C GLU A 2 -59.33 -0.27 16.10
N ARG A 3 -59.03 -1.31 15.31
CA ARG A 3 -59.62 -1.70 14.02
C ARG A 3 -59.22 -0.85 12.80
N LEU A 4 -58.65 -1.46 11.80
CA LEU A 4 -59.40 -2.05 10.72
C LEU A 4 -58.57 -3.06 9.90
N ARG A 5 -59.16 -4.23 9.76
CA ARG A 5 -58.82 -5.36 8.89
C ARG A 5 -59.47 -5.21 7.51
N LEU A 6 -58.93 -5.95 6.55
CA LEU A 6 -59.56 -6.56 5.38
C LEU A 6 -59.55 -5.79 4.04
N ALA A 7 -58.83 -6.36 3.09
CA ALA A 7 -59.49 -6.99 1.95
C ALA A 7 -58.52 -7.91 1.16
N VAL A 8 -58.91 -9.16 1.13
CA VAL A 8 -58.44 -10.28 0.30
C VAL A 8 -59.23 -10.26 -1.01
N SER A 9 -58.61 -10.68 -2.11
CA SER A 9 -59.18 -11.43 -3.27
C SER A 9 -58.72 -10.83 -4.61
N HIS A 10 -58.18 -11.50 -5.53
CA HIS A 10 -58.54 -12.62 -6.37
C HIS A 10 -57.43 -12.92 -7.41
N ARG A 11 -57.29 -14.17 -7.66
CA ARG A 11 -56.56 -14.87 -8.73
C ARG A 11 -56.80 -14.31 -10.13
N ALA A 12 -55.76 -14.36 -10.95
CA ALA A 12 -55.87 -14.81 -12.33
C ALA A 12 -54.57 -15.49 -12.76
N ALA A 13 -54.65 -16.80 -12.97
CA ALA A 13 -53.64 -17.63 -13.63
C ALA A 13 -53.82 -17.51 -15.14
N LEU A 14 -52.72 -17.41 -15.90
CA LEU A 14 -52.66 -17.66 -17.33
C LEU A 14 -51.41 -18.48 -17.67
N PRO A 15 -51.40 -19.27 -18.73
CA PRO A 15 -50.76 -20.59 -18.76
C PRO A 15 -49.42 -20.61 -19.47
N LEU A 16 -48.66 -21.66 -19.17
CA LEU A 16 -47.40 -22.07 -19.84
C LEU A 16 -47.66 -22.55 -21.26
N PRO A 17 -46.80 -22.28 -22.24
CA PRO A 17 -46.77 -23.05 -23.48
C PRO A 17 -45.71 -24.16 -23.42
N THR A 18 -46.13 -25.31 -23.86
CA THR A 18 -45.41 -26.57 -24.06
C THR A 18 -44.40 -26.50 -25.21
N PRO A 19 -43.42 -27.42 -25.24
CA PRO A 19 -42.27 -27.35 -26.16
C PRO A 19 -42.58 -28.00 -27.52
N HIS A 20 -42.16 -27.35 -28.59
CA HIS A 20 -42.06 -28.00 -29.91
C HIS A 20 -40.61 -28.29 -30.28
N ASN A 21 -40.31 -29.56 -30.41
CA ASN A 21 -39.17 -30.17 -31.05
C ASN A 21 -39.05 -29.76 -32.52
N HIS A 22 -37.90 -29.26 -32.95
CA HIS A 22 -37.39 -29.47 -34.29
C HIS A 22 -35.87 -29.68 -34.29
N LEU A 23 -35.52 -30.96 -34.34
CA LEU A 23 -34.21 -31.49 -34.73
C LEU A 23 -33.89 -31.08 -36.18
N ARG A 24 -32.85 -30.33 -36.42
CA ARG A 24 -32.10 -30.30 -37.69
C ARG A 24 -30.62 -30.54 -37.44
N ARG A 25 -30.22 -31.77 -37.69
CA ARG A 25 -28.85 -32.20 -37.89
C ARG A 25 -28.21 -31.37 -39.03
N ARG A 26 -27.10 -30.70 -38.78
CA ARG A 26 -26.11 -30.36 -39.82
C ARG A 26 -24.81 -31.09 -39.52
N ARG A 27 -24.44 -31.91 -40.48
CA ARG A 27 -23.22 -32.72 -40.56
C ARG A 27 -21.99 -31.77 -40.57
N LEU A 28 -21.02 -32.10 -39.74
CA LEU A 28 -19.63 -31.67 -39.86
C LEU A 28 -18.99 -32.36 -41.07
N GLN A 29 -18.50 -31.60 -42.03
CA GLN A 29 -17.54 -32.07 -43.05
C GLN A 29 -16.13 -31.72 -42.59
N LEU A 30 -15.37 -32.76 -42.32
CA LEU A 30 -13.92 -32.75 -42.16
C LEU A 30 -13.29 -32.67 -43.57
N HIS A 31 -12.40 -31.75 -43.80
CA HIS A 31 -11.44 -31.80 -44.91
C HIS A 31 -10.00 -31.92 -44.39
N PRO A 32 -9.15 -32.71 -45.08
CA PRO A 32 -7.90 -33.18 -44.51
C PRO A 32 -6.69 -32.25 -44.81
N PHE A 33 -5.69 -32.39 -43.99
CA PHE A 33 -4.34 -31.82 -44.17
C PHE A 33 -3.64 -32.36 -45.42
N PRO A 34 -2.74 -31.59 -46.08
CA PRO A 34 -1.61 -32.15 -46.79
C PRO A 34 -0.28 -31.78 -46.13
N SER A 35 0.45 -32.82 -45.83
CA SER A 35 1.89 -32.84 -45.58
C SER A 35 2.67 -32.63 -46.88
N SER A 36 3.71 -31.79 -46.90
CA SER A 36 5.01 -32.10 -47.55
C SER A 36 6.04 -30.98 -47.32
N LEU A 37 7.18 -31.41 -46.84
CA LEU A 37 8.45 -30.69 -46.83
C LEU A 37 8.96 -30.46 -48.27
N SER A 38 9.63 -29.32 -48.52
CA SER A 38 10.80 -29.30 -49.38
C SER A 38 11.68 -28.06 -49.06
N LEU A 39 12.91 -28.35 -48.71
CA LEU A 39 14.08 -27.46 -48.72
C LEU A 39 14.42 -27.02 -50.14
N SER A 40 14.76 -25.76 -50.33
CA SER A 40 15.77 -25.36 -51.33
C SER A 40 16.27 -23.94 -51.08
N LEU A 41 17.56 -23.83 -50.79
CA LEU A 41 18.37 -22.61 -50.98
C LEU A 41 18.71 -22.48 -52.48
N PRO A 42 18.87 -21.25 -53.03
CA PRO A 42 20.20 -20.86 -53.45
C PRO A 42 20.57 -19.35 -53.32
N ILE A 43 21.81 -19.11 -52.90
CA ILE A 43 22.89 -18.29 -53.51
C ILE A 43 22.55 -16.89 -54.05
N SER A 44 23.23 -15.89 -53.45
CA SER A 44 23.45 -14.50 -53.88
C SER A 44 24.27 -14.38 -55.20
N PRO A 45 24.70 -13.21 -55.76
CA PRO A 45 24.61 -11.81 -55.28
C PRO A 45 24.29 -10.77 -56.40
N GLN A 46 23.94 -9.53 -56.06
CA GLN A 46 24.39 -8.32 -56.82
C GLN A 46 24.26 -7.02 -56.04
N LEU A 47 25.36 -6.25 -56.06
CA LEU A 47 25.55 -4.91 -55.57
C LEU A 47 24.96 -3.86 -56.52
N SER A 48 24.33 -2.80 -56.00
CA SER A 48 24.49 -1.38 -56.39
C SER A 48 23.46 -0.45 -55.71
N PRO A 49 23.53 0.93 -55.74
CA PRO A 49 24.23 1.73 -54.75
C PRO A 49 23.29 2.74 -53.97
N ALA A 50 23.81 3.17 -52.85
CA ALA A 50 23.52 4.44 -52.11
C ALA A 50 22.12 5.08 -52.24
N ALA A 51 21.28 4.83 -51.28
CA ALA A 51 20.19 5.76 -50.89
C ALA A 51 20.33 6.07 -49.40
N ARG A 52 20.27 7.34 -49.09
CA ARG A 52 20.44 7.97 -47.78
C ARG A 52 19.57 7.28 -46.71
N ARG A 53 20.22 6.75 -45.67
CA ARG A 53 19.55 6.20 -44.49
C ARG A 53 19.02 7.38 -43.64
N HIS A 54 17.71 7.55 -43.60
CA HIS A 54 17.02 8.16 -42.48
C HIS A 54 17.05 7.15 -41.32
N PRO A 55 17.32 7.58 -40.07
CA PRO A 55 17.20 6.69 -38.92
C PRO A 55 15.71 6.31 -38.76
N PRO A 56 15.40 5.08 -38.38
CA PRO A 56 14.03 4.67 -38.11
C PRO A 56 13.50 5.42 -36.89
N PRO A 57 12.21 5.78 -36.87
CA PRO A 57 11.61 6.40 -35.70
C PRO A 57 11.58 5.37 -34.55
N LEU A 58 12.26 5.68 -33.45
CA LEU A 58 12.09 5.05 -32.15
C LEU A 58 10.72 5.44 -31.57
N LEU A 59 9.67 4.93 -32.17
CA LEU A 59 8.30 5.01 -31.65
C LEU A 59 7.75 3.58 -31.59
N ALA A 60 8.14 2.87 -30.54
CA ALA A 60 7.43 1.70 -30.11
C ALA A 60 7.07 1.89 -28.63
N SER A 61 5.83 2.34 -28.45
CA SER A 61 4.93 2.03 -27.34
C SER A 61 5.56 1.96 -25.93
N ALA A 62 5.65 3.12 -25.28
CA ALA A 62 5.66 3.21 -23.81
C ALA A 62 4.27 2.89 -23.22
N SER A 63 3.54 1.94 -23.80
CA SER A 63 2.18 1.56 -23.38
C SER A 63 2.14 0.17 -22.74
N ALA A 64 3.19 -0.28 -22.07
CA ALA A 64 3.13 -1.52 -21.29
C ALA A 64 4.25 -1.60 -20.26
N ALA A 65 4.56 -0.52 -19.56
CA ALA A 65 5.18 -0.64 -18.27
C ALA A 65 4.07 -0.74 -17.21
N GLN A 66 3.25 -1.78 -17.30
CA GLN A 66 2.62 -2.35 -16.12
C GLN A 66 3.75 -2.54 -15.13
N ALA A 67 3.71 -1.81 -14.00
CA ALA A 67 4.57 -2.10 -12.88
C ALA A 67 4.40 -3.59 -12.57
N ALA A 68 5.32 -4.39 -13.07
CA ALA A 68 5.44 -5.75 -12.66
C ALA A 68 5.75 -5.67 -11.16
N SER A 69 4.78 -5.98 -10.33
CA SER A 69 5.08 -6.67 -9.08
C SER A 69 6.22 -7.63 -9.39
N PRO A 70 7.26 -7.77 -8.56
CA PRO A 70 8.38 -8.66 -8.84
C PRO A 70 7.78 -9.93 -9.41
N ALA A 71 8.22 -10.31 -10.63
CA ALA A 71 7.60 -11.40 -11.37
C ALA A 71 7.44 -12.55 -10.38
N PRO A 72 6.25 -13.11 -10.20
CA PRO A 72 6.09 -14.23 -9.31
C PRO A 72 7.08 -15.27 -9.82
N THR A 73 8.03 -15.66 -8.98
CA THR A 73 8.86 -16.84 -9.21
C THR A 73 7.97 -17.89 -9.84
N PRO A 74 8.33 -18.53 -10.96
CA PRO A 74 7.43 -19.42 -11.67
C PRO A 74 6.83 -20.38 -10.65
N ALA A 75 5.51 -20.43 -10.59
CA ALA A 75 4.75 -21.19 -9.61
C ALA A 75 5.13 -22.67 -9.78
N THR A 76 6.06 -23.12 -8.98
CA THR A 76 6.30 -24.54 -8.76
C THR A 76 5.10 -25.06 -7.98
N GLY A 77 4.15 -25.69 -8.68
CA GLY A 77 3.03 -26.41 -8.08
C GLY A 77 2.02 -25.52 -7.36
N GLY A 78 0.78 -25.42 -7.84
CA GLY A 78 -0.30 -24.55 -7.36
C GLY A 78 -0.87 -24.87 -5.97
N GLY A 79 -0.01 -25.08 -4.95
CA GLY A 79 -0.44 -25.37 -3.57
C GLY A 79 0.33 -24.57 -2.53
N ALA A 80 -0.02 -24.76 -1.25
CA ALA A 80 0.63 -24.09 -0.14
C ALA A 80 2.08 -24.58 0.03
N LYS A 81 3.00 -23.66 0.35
CA LYS A 81 4.38 -24.00 0.70
C LYS A 81 4.39 -24.81 2.01
N PRO A 82 4.94 -26.05 2.05
CA PRO A 82 4.74 -26.96 3.18
C PRO A 82 5.35 -26.45 4.49
N VAL A 83 6.58 -25.95 4.49
CA VAL A 83 7.24 -25.49 5.71
C VAL A 83 6.56 -24.26 6.32
N PRO A 84 6.31 -23.15 5.58
CA PRO A 84 5.51 -22.03 6.07
C PRO A 84 4.13 -22.44 6.59
N LEU A 85 3.45 -23.36 5.91
CA LEU A 85 2.15 -23.89 6.31
C LEU A 85 2.22 -24.58 7.66
N LEU A 86 3.14 -25.54 7.79
CA LEU A 86 3.29 -26.32 9.03
C LEU A 86 3.67 -25.43 10.22
N VAL A 87 4.58 -24.47 10.04
CA VAL A 87 4.97 -23.54 11.10
C VAL A 87 3.78 -22.67 11.51
N SER A 88 3.03 -22.12 10.55
CA SER A 88 1.85 -21.29 10.85
C SER A 88 0.78 -22.06 11.61
N LEU A 89 0.50 -23.30 11.21
CA LEU A 89 -0.43 -24.18 11.93
C LEU A 89 0.10 -24.55 13.32
N ALA A 90 1.40 -24.85 13.45
CA ALA A 90 2.01 -25.21 14.74
C ALA A 90 1.89 -24.08 15.77
N VAL A 91 2.04 -22.80 15.36
CA VAL A 91 1.85 -21.65 16.25
C VAL A 91 0.43 -21.64 16.83
N GLY A 92 -0.59 -21.75 15.99
CA GLY A 92 -1.97 -21.75 16.48
C GLY A 92 -2.32 -22.97 17.34
N LEU A 93 -1.86 -24.17 16.93
CA LEU A 93 -2.08 -25.39 17.71
C LEU A 93 -1.36 -25.34 19.05
N ALA A 94 -0.14 -24.79 19.11
CA ALA A 94 0.58 -24.59 20.36
C ALA A 94 -0.20 -23.65 21.30
N VAL A 95 -0.71 -22.53 20.81
CA VAL A 95 -1.55 -21.64 21.62
C VAL A 95 -2.83 -22.34 22.07
N ARG A 96 -3.47 -23.10 21.19
CA ARG A 96 -4.75 -23.76 21.48
C ARG A 96 -4.64 -24.88 22.51
N PHE A 97 -3.58 -25.70 22.45
CA PHE A 97 -3.47 -26.97 23.18
C PHE A 97 -2.32 -27.05 24.20
N LEU A 98 -1.21 -26.30 23.97
CA LEU A 98 -0.06 -26.32 24.85
C LEU A 98 -0.03 -25.17 25.84
N ALA A 99 -0.48 -23.98 25.42
CA ALA A 99 -0.54 -22.81 26.29
C ALA A 99 -1.77 -22.91 27.23
N PRO A 100 -1.59 -22.74 28.54
CA PRO A 100 -2.70 -22.77 29.49
C PRO A 100 -3.61 -21.55 29.24
N ARG A 101 -4.90 -21.80 29.07
CA ARG A 101 -5.89 -20.72 28.93
C ARG A 101 -6.04 -19.98 30.27
N PRO A 102 -5.86 -18.65 30.30
CA PRO A 102 -6.12 -17.86 31.50
C PRO A 102 -7.59 -17.98 31.95
N ALA A 103 -7.82 -17.98 33.26
CA ALA A 103 -9.16 -18.14 33.83
C ALA A 103 -10.12 -17.02 33.39
N GLU A 104 -9.58 -15.82 33.17
CA GLU A 104 -10.31 -14.60 32.76
C GLU A 104 -10.73 -14.63 31.27
N VAL A 105 -10.16 -15.55 30.47
CA VAL A 105 -10.39 -15.62 29.02
C VAL A 105 -11.35 -16.75 28.71
N THR A 106 -12.42 -16.46 27.95
CA THR A 106 -13.39 -17.49 27.54
C THR A 106 -12.78 -18.50 26.56
N PRO A 107 -13.30 -19.76 26.52
CA PRO A 107 -12.86 -20.75 25.53
C PRO A 107 -12.98 -20.28 24.09
N GLN A 108 -14.04 -19.53 23.78
CA GLN A 108 -14.29 -18.95 22.46
C GLN A 108 -13.23 -17.89 22.11
N ALA A 109 -12.92 -16.99 23.03
CA ALA A 109 -11.90 -15.96 22.86
C ALA A 109 -10.51 -16.59 22.63
N TRP A 110 -10.17 -17.63 23.39
CA TRP A 110 -8.91 -18.36 23.26
C TRP A 110 -8.79 -19.10 21.93
N GLN A 111 -9.89 -19.69 21.46
CA GLN A 111 -9.94 -20.33 20.15
C GLN A 111 -9.78 -19.31 19.01
N LEU A 112 -10.49 -18.17 19.10
CA LEU A 112 -10.34 -17.10 18.12
C LEU A 112 -8.91 -16.56 18.09
N LEU A 113 -8.28 -16.36 19.28
CA LEU A 113 -6.89 -15.95 19.37
C LEU A 113 -5.94 -16.93 18.69
N SER A 114 -6.15 -18.24 18.88
CA SER A 114 -5.32 -19.26 18.24
C SER A 114 -5.44 -19.24 16.71
N ILE A 115 -6.65 -19.07 16.18
CA ILE A 115 -6.89 -18.94 14.73
C ILE A 115 -6.28 -17.64 14.21
N PHE A 116 -6.45 -16.54 14.93
CA PHE A 116 -5.87 -15.24 14.57
C PHE A 116 -4.34 -15.30 14.51
N LEU A 117 -3.68 -15.89 15.50
CA LEU A 117 -2.22 -16.05 15.52
C LEU A 117 -1.73 -16.99 14.41
N THR A 118 -2.48 -18.04 14.08
CA THR A 118 -2.21 -18.88 12.89
C THR A 118 -2.27 -18.04 11.62
N THR A 119 -3.31 -17.22 11.49
CA THR A 119 -3.51 -16.35 10.32
C THR A 119 -2.37 -15.34 10.20
N ILE A 120 -2.03 -14.63 11.28
CA ILE A 120 -0.91 -13.67 11.31
C ILE A 120 0.42 -14.36 10.97
N SER A 121 0.71 -15.51 11.58
CA SER A 121 1.95 -16.27 11.30
C SER A 121 2.06 -16.63 9.82
N GLY A 122 0.96 -17.04 9.20
CA GLY A 122 0.97 -17.36 7.79
C GLY A 122 1.03 -16.13 6.86
N LEU A 123 0.51 -14.98 7.29
CA LEU A 123 0.72 -13.72 6.55
C LEU A 123 2.20 -13.33 6.52
N VAL A 124 2.94 -13.60 7.60
CA VAL A 124 4.39 -13.33 7.70
C VAL A 124 5.19 -14.36 6.91
N LEU A 125 4.87 -15.64 7.06
CA LEU A 125 5.63 -16.75 6.47
C LEU A 125 5.29 -17.03 5.00
N GLY A 126 4.12 -16.58 4.52
CA GLY A 126 3.69 -16.67 3.12
C GLY A 126 3.51 -18.11 2.59
N PRO A 127 2.74 -18.99 3.27
CA PRO A 127 2.40 -20.32 2.74
C PRO A 127 1.55 -20.22 1.47
N LEU A 128 0.69 -19.21 1.38
CA LEU A 128 -0.18 -18.87 0.26
C LEU A 128 -0.16 -17.35 0.03
N PRO A 129 -0.69 -16.84 -1.09
CA PRO A 129 -0.97 -15.42 -1.25
C PRO A 129 -1.82 -14.88 -0.09
N VAL A 130 -1.59 -13.61 0.28
CA VAL A 130 -2.09 -13.00 1.52
C VAL A 130 -3.61 -13.13 1.66
N GLY A 131 -4.37 -12.77 0.61
CA GLY A 131 -5.83 -12.87 0.61
C GLY A 131 -6.32 -14.32 0.73
N ALA A 132 -5.69 -15.26 0.03
CA ALA A 132 -6.05 -16.68 0.11
C ALA A 132 -5.81 -17.26 1.51
N TRP A 133 -4.68 -16.92 2.14
CA TRP A 133 -4.38 -17.39 3.50
C TRP A 133 -5.34 -16.81 4.54
N ALA A 134 -5.63 -15.50 4.46
CA ALA A 134 -6.60 -14.87 5.34
C ALA A 134 -7.99 -15.50 5.20
N PHE A 135 -8.41 -15.83 3.95
CA PHE A 135 -9.69 -16.50 3.69
C PHE A 135 -9.74 -17.90 4.35
N LEU A 136 -8.64 -18.64 4.39
CA LEU A 136 -8.58 -19.90 5.14
C LEU A 136 -8.76 -19.67 6.66
N GLY A 137 -8.16 -18.60 7.20
CA GLY A 137 -8.39 -18.19 8.59
C GLY A 137 -9.87 -17.88 8.86
N LEU A 138 -10.53 -17.12 7.99
CA LEU A 138 -11.96 -16.84 8.06
C LEU A 138 -12.78 -18.13 8.01
N THR A 139 -12.45 -19.02 7.07
CA THR A 139 -13.11 -20.33 6.94
C THR A 139 -12.97 -21.13 8.23
N ALA A 140 -11.78 -21.14 8.84
CA ALA A 140 -11.56 -21.83 10.12
C ALA A 140 -12.45 -21.27 11.24
N THR A 141 -12.62 -19.92 11.34
CA THR A 141 -13.48 -19.32 12.38
C THR A 141 -14.94 -19.71 12.24
N VAL A 142 -15.44 -19.78 11.01
CA VAL A 142 -16.83 -20.15 10.74
C VAL A 142 -17.03 -21.67 10.87
N ALA A 143 -16.16 -22.49 10.29
CA ALA A 143 -16.24 -23.93 10.30
C ALA A 143 -16.14 -24.52 11.72
N THR A 144 -15.30 -23.94 12.56
CA THR A 144 -15.17 -24.34 13.97
C THR A 144 -16.24 -23.72 14.88
N ARG A 145 -17.18 -22.97 14.32
CA ARG A 145 -18.25 -22.24 15.05
C ARG A 145 -17.69 -21.29 16.12
N THR A 146 -16.47 -20.82 15.93
CA THR A 146 -15.87 -19.80 16.81
C THR A 146 -16.59 -18.47 16.68
N LEU A 147 -16.96 -18.10 15.45
CA LEU A 147 -17.81 -16.94 15.15
C LEU A 147 -18.97 -17.36 14.23
N PRO A 148 -20.18 -16.78 14.40
CA PRO A 148 -21.24 -16.91 13.41
C PRO A 148 -20.82 -16.20 12.12
N PHE A 149 -21.37 -16.64 10.98
CA PHE A 149 -21.01 -16.10 9.65
C PHE A 149 -21.13 -14.57 9.59
N THR A 150 -22.21 -14.01 10.10
CA THR A 150 -22.46 -12.56 10.11
C THR A 150 -21.40 -11.78 10.87
N ALA A 151 -20.93 -12.28 12.01
CA ALA A 151 -19.87 -11.64 12.79
C ALA A 151 -18.50 -11.78 12.09
N ALA A 152 -18.23 -12.93 11.48
CA ALA A 152 -16.98 -13.17 10.76
C ALA A 152 -16.85 -12.29 9.51
N PHE A 153 -17.96 -12.01 8.80
CA PHE A 153 -18.02 -11.14 7.62
C PHE A 153 -18.37 -9.68 7.94
N GLY A 154 -18.63 -9.33 9.20
CA GLY A 154 -19.10 -7.99 9.58
C GLY A 154 -18.18 -6.85 9.15
N ALA A 155 -16.88 -7.06 9.15
CA ALA A 155 -15.91 -6.03 8.75
C ALA A 155 -15.91 -5.72 7.24
N PHE A 156 -16.48 -6.58 6.39
CA PHE A 156 -16.62 -6.28 4.95
C PHE A 156 -17.55 -5.10 4.66
N THR A 157 -18.40 -4.71 5.60
CA THR A 157 -19.25 -3.51 5.50
C THR A 157 -18.60 -2.26 6.09
N ASN A 158 -17.34 -2.34 6.52
CA ASN A 158 -16.67 -1.24 7.18
C ASN A 158 -16.27 -0.13 6.20
N GLU A 159 -16.64 1.11 6.51
CA GLU A 159 -16.39 2.29 5.68
C GLU A 159 -14.91 2.53 5.40
N VAL A 160 -14.04 2.35 6.40
CA VAL A 160 -12.59 2.60 6.25
C VAL A 160 -11.97 1.60 5.27
N ILE A 161 -12.45 0.35 5.28
CA ILE A 161 -11.97 -0.67 4.34
C ILE A 161 -12.35 -0.29 2.90
N TRP A 162 -13.58 0.15 2.68
CA TRP A 162 -14.01 0.63 1.37
C TRP A 162 -13.31 1.92 0.95
N LEU A 163 -12.99 2.82 1.88
CA LEU A 163 -12.16 3.97 1.58
C LEU A 163 -10.79 3.56 1.04
N ILE A 164 -10.17 2.52 1.63
CA ILE A 164 -8.88 1.98 1.15
C ILE A 164 -9.03 1.38 -0.26
N VAL A 165 -10.06 0.57 -0.50
CA VAL A 165 -10.33 -0.05 -1.82
C VAL A 165 -10.50 1.02 -2.91
N ILE A 166 -11.34 2.02 -2.66
CA ILE A 166 -11.57 3.12 -3.59
C ILE A 166 -10.30 3.92 -3.83
N SER A 167 -9.48 4.08 -2.81
CA SER A 167 -8.19 4.77 -2.92
C SER A 167 -7.22 4.08 -3.89
N PHE A 168 -7.24 2.74 -3.99
CA PHE A 168 -6.49 2.04 -5.04
C PHE A 168 -7.02 2.36 -6.45
N PHE A 169 -8.34 2.50 -6.61
CA PHE A 169 -8.91 2.91 -7.90
C PHE A 169 -8.52 4.34 -8.29
N PHE A 170 -8.42 5.26 -7.32
CA PHE A 170 -7.84 6.58 -7.56
C PHE A 170 -6.39 6.49 -8.03
N ALA A 171 -5.56 5.68 -7.35
CA ALA A 171 -4.17 5.46 -7.76
C ALA A 171 -4.08 4.93 -9.20
N ARG A 172 -4.99 4.02 -9.60
CA ARG A 172 -5.10 3.54 -10.98
C ARG A 172 -5.42 4.66 -11.95
N GLY A 173 -6.33 5.58 -11.57
CA GLY A 173 -6.66 6.77 -12.37
C GLY A 173 -5.46 7.68 -12.61
N PHE A 174 -4.64 7.94 -11.58
CA PHE A 174 -3.40 8.70 -11.72
C PHE A 174 -2.41 8.05 -12.68
N VAL A 175 -2.21 6.75 -12.58
CA VAL A 175 -1.31 6.01 -13.49
C VAL A 175 -1.85 6.01 -14.91
N LYS A 176 -3.15 5.74 -15.09
CA LYS A 176 -3.78 5.66 -16.41
C LYS A 176 -3.78 7.00 -17.15
N THR A 177 -4.00 8.10 -16.44
CA THR A 177 -3.98 9.45 -17.04
C THR A 177 -2.57 9.96 -17.31
N GLY A 178 -1.53 9.42 -16.66
CA GLY A 178 -0.17 9.95 -16.72
C GLY A 178 0.04 11.22 -15.91
N LEU A 179 -0.96 11.67 -15.14
CA LEU A 179 -0.89 12.92 -14.37
C LEU A 179 0.28 12.94 -13.38
N GLY A 180 0.52 11.81 -12.69
CA GLY A 180 1.64 11.68 -11.76
C GLY A 180 2.99 11.89 -12.44
N ASP A 181 3.18 11.26 -13.62
CA ASP A 181 4.39 11.40 -14.42
C ASP A 181 4.60 12.85 -14.92
N ARG A 182 3.53 13.51 -15.35
CA ARG A 182 3.56 14.92 -15.75
C ARG A 182 3.97 15.83 -14.59
N VAL A 183 3.35 15.68 -13.42
CA VAL A 183 3.70 16.47 -12.22
C VAL A 183 5.17 16.28 -11.87
N ALA A 184 5.62 15.05 -11.72
CA ALA A 184 7.02 14.77 -11.39
C ALA A 184 7.99 15.33 -12.44
N THR A 185 7.64 15.25 -13.74
CA THR A 185 8.46 15.78 -14.83
C THR A 185 8.57 17.31 -14.78
N TYR A 186 7.52 18.04 -14.37
CA TYR A 186 7.62 19.49 -14.12
C TYR A 186 8.63 19.81 -13.02
N PHE A 187 8.62 19.08 -11.90
CA PHE A 187 9.59 19.30 -10.83
C PHE A 187 11.03 18.98 -11.26
N VAL A 188 11.24 17.95 -12.09
CA VAL A 188 12.53 17.66 -12.72
C VAL A 188 12.98 18.83 -13.61
N LYS A 189 12.09 19.38 -14.42
CA LYS A 189 12.37 20.54 -15.28
C LYS A 189 12.80 21.76 -14.47
N TRP A 190 12.19 22.01 -13.31
CA TRP A 190 12.46 23.19 -12.51
C TRP A 190 13.71 23.04 -11.62
N LEU A 191 13.91 21.88 -11.01
CA LEU A 191 14.93 21.65 -9.99
C LEU A 191 16.10 20.77 -10.48
N GLY A 192 16.01 20.19 -11.68
CA GLY A 192 16.87 19.14 -12.17
C GLY A 192 18.29 19.53 -12.63
N ARG A 193 18.74 20.77 -12.44
CA ARG A 193 20.09 21.21 -12.88
C ARG A 193 21.24 20.57 -12.10
N SER A 194 20.98 20.11 -10.89
CA SER A 194 21.94 19.38 -10.06
C SER A 194 21.33 18.09 -9.54
N THR A 195 22.17 17.12 -9.20
CA THR A 195 21.71 15.84 -8.64
C THR A 195 20.93 16.02 -7.34
N LEU A 196 21.36 16.93 -6.49
CA LEU A 196 20.60 17.27 -5.27
C LEU A 196 19.26 17.92 -5.61
N GLY A 197 19.23 18.82 -6.59
CA GLY A 197 17.99 19.43 -7.10
C GLY A 197 17.03 18.40 -7.72
N LEU A 198 17.54 17.41 -8.47
CA LEU A 198 16.75 16.28 -8.96
C LEU A 198 16.10 15.52 -7.83
N SER A 199 16.88 15.20 -6.79
CA SER A 199 16.37 14.48 -5.62
C SER A 199 15.27 15.26 -4.91
N TYR A 200 15.43 16.56 -4.71
CA TYR A 200 14.38 17.43 -4.16
C TYR A 200 13.15 17.51 -5.08
N GLY A 201 13.37 17.64 -6.38
CA GLY A 201 12.27 17.65 -7.34
C GLY A 201 11.40 16.41 -7.26
N LEU A 202 12.02 15.24 -7.23
CA LEU A 202 11.32 13.97 -7.09
C LEU A 202 10.63 13.83 -5.71
N THR A 203 11.31 14.19 -4.63
CA THR A 203 10.79 14.10 -3.26
C THR A 203 9.57 15.02 -3.05
N ILE A 204 9.66 16.28 -3.48
CA ILE A 204 8.57 17.25 -3.33
C ILE A 204 7.38 16.85 -4.22
N SER A 205 7.64 16.42 -5.46
CA SER A 205 6.57 15.97 -6.34
C SER A 205 5.86 14.73 -5.78
N GLU A 206 6.57 13.81 -5.13
CA GLU A 206 5.94 12.68 -4.44
C GLU A 206 5.04 13.15 -3.29
N ALA A 207 5.51 14.08 -2.47
CA ALA A 207 4.70 14.64 -1.38
C ALA A 207 3.43 15.34 -1.90
N CYS A 208 3.50 16.03 -3.05
CA CYS A 208 2.34 16.65 -3.69
C CYS A 208 1.32 15.62 -4.20
N ILE A 209 1.78 14.48 -4.69
CA ILE A 209 0.92 13.40 -5.24
C ILE A 209 0.40 12.49 -4.10
N ALA A 210 1.13 12.37 -3.00
CA ALA A 210 0.87 11.40 -1.94
C ALA A 210 -0.57 11.41 -1.39
N PRO A 211 -1.21 12.56 -1.07
CA PRO A 211 -2.59 12.55 -0.55
C PRO A 211 -3.60 11.97 -1.53
N ALA A 212 -3.30 12.04 -2.82
CA ALA A 212 -4.15 11.61 -3.91
C ALA A 212 -3.88 10.17 -4.38
N MET A 213 -2.76 9.59 -3.97
CA MET A 213 -2.30 8.27 -4.44
C MET A 213 -1.86 7.40 -3.24
N PRO A 214 -2.79 6.76 -2.55
CA PRO A 214 -2.55 6.10 -1.26
C PRO A 214 -1.80 4.77 -1.33
N SER A 215 -1.23 4.44 -2.46
CA SER A 215 -0.37 3.27 -2.65
C SER A 215 1.08 3.71 -2.84
N THR A 216 1.92 3.54 -1.82
CA THR A 216 3.36 3.81 -1.88
C THR A 216 4.05 3.00 -2.98
N THR A 217 3.65 1.73 -3.15
CA THR A 217 4.16 0.84 -4.20
C THR A 217 3.79 1.35 -5.59
N ALA A 218 2.55 1.81 -5.79
CA ALA A 218 2.11 2.37 -7.07
C ALA A 218 2.82 3.70 -7.38
N ARG A 219 3.04 4.57 -6.38
CA ARG A 219 3.87 5.78 -6.57
C ARG A 219 5.29 5.42 -6.99
N ALA A 220 5.92 4.51 -6.25
CA ALA A 220 7.29 4.06 -6.54
C ALA A 220 7.42 3.45 -7.94
N GLY A 221 6.63 2.44 -8.26
CA GLY A 221 6.73 1.67 -9.50
C GLY A 221 6.09 2.33 -10.71
N GLY A 222 4.96 3.01 -10.51
CA GLY A 222 4.17 3.59 -11.59
C GLY A 222 4.60 5.00 -12.01
N VAL A 223 5.28 5.76 -11.12
CA VAL A 223 5.64 7.15 -11.38
C VAL A 223 7.15 7.39 -11.23
N PHE A 224 7.70 7.19 -10.02
CA PHE A 224 9.04 7.70 -9.72
C PHE A 224 10.17 6.83 -10.24
N LEU A 225 10.10 5.51 -10.13
CA LEU A 225 11.17 4.64 -10.62
C LEU A 225 11.40 4.72 -12.14
N PRO A 226 10.38 4.79 -13.01
CA PRO A 226 10.58 5.02 -14.45
C PRO A 226 11.33 6.32 -14.74
N ILE A 227 11.03 7.40 -14.01
CA ILE A 227 11.71 8.69 -14.16
C ILE A 227 13.17 8.58 -13.70
N VAL A 228 13.41 8.02 -12.52
CA VAL A 228 14.76 7.79 -11.98
C VAL A 228 15.59 6.93 -12.93
N LYS A 229 15.03 5.85 -13.48
CA LYS A 229 15.71 5.00 -14.48
C LYS A 229 16.08 5.78 -15.74
N SER A 230 15.14 6.55 -16.29
CA SER A 230 15.37 7.36 -17.49
C SER A 230 16.51 8.35 -17.29
N LEU A 231 16.46 9.12 -16.20
CA LEU A 231 17.51 10.11 -15.84
C LEU A 231 18.87 9.45 -15.56
N SER A 232 18.86 8.29 -14.90
CA SER A 232 20.09 7.56 -14.60
C SER A 232 20.75 7.03 -15.88
N LEU A 233 19.98 6.43 -16.76
CA LEU A 233 20.48 5.90 -18.04
C LEU A 233 21.01 7.02 -18.95
N SER A 234 20.35 8.16 -19.03
CA SER A 234 20.83 9.31 -19.81
C SER A 234 22.17 9.87 -19.28
N ALA A 235 22.39 9.78 -17.96
CA ALA A 235 23.65 10.14 -17.32
C ALA A 235 24.71 9.01 -17.34
N GLY A 236 24.49 7.92 -18.09
CA GLY A 236 25.39 6.77 -18.16
C GLY A 236 25.48 5.94 -16.88
N SER A 237 24.51 6.05 -15.98
CA SER A 237 24.38 5.26 -14.76
C SER A 237 23.46 4.06 -15.04
N LYS A 238 24.01 2.84 -15.00
CA LYS A 238 23.31 1.59 -15.40
C LYS A 238 23.03 0.71 -14.17
N PRO A 239 21.90 -0.02 -14.16
CA PRO A 239 21.61 -0.98 -13.10
C PRO A 239 22.55 -2.21 -13.21
N ASN A 240 22.82 -2.84 -12.07
CA ASN A 240 23.71 -4.01 -11.93
C ASN A 240 25.13 -3.79 -12.52
N ASP A 241 25.61 -2.56 -12.47
CA ASP A 241 26.88 -2.13 -13.06
C ASP A 241 27.55 -1.14 -12.08
N PRO A 242 28.88 -1.11 -11.98
CA PRO A 242 29.58 -0.15 -11.12
C PRO A 242 29.19 1.32 -11.37
N SER A 243 28.79 1.64 -12.61
CA SER A 243 28.30 2.99 -12.96
C SER A 243 26.98 3.37 -12.26
N ALA A 244 26.31 2.45 -11.59
CA ALA A 244 25.11 2.75 -10.79
C ALA A 244 25.37 3.87 -9.76
N ARG A 245 26.60 3.92 -9.20
CA ARG A 245 27.05 4.94 -8.24
C ARG A 245 27.13 6.34 -8.84
N LYS A 246 27.19 6.49 -10.15
CA LYS A 246 27.26 7.81 -10.79
C LYS A 246 26.06 8.68 -10.41
N LEU A 247 24.85 8.11 -10.49
CA LEU A 247 23.61 8.86 -10.24
C LEU A 247 22.48 7.99 -9.64
N GLY A 248 22.23 6.83 -10.25
CA GLY A 248 21.03 6.02 -9.99
C GLY A 248 20.93 5.51 -8.57
N SER A 249 22.04 5.06 -7.97
CA SER A 249 22.07 4.56 -6.59
C SER A 249 21.59 5.63 -5.60
N TYR A 250 22.07 6.86 -5.75
CA TYR A 250 21.66 7.97 -4.88
C TYR A 250 20.18 8.33 -5.06
N LEU A 251 19.70 8.47 -6.30
CA LEU A 251 18.31 8.85 -6.57
C LEU A 251 17.33 7.77 -6.08
N VAL A 252 17.64 6.49 -6.31
CA VAL A 252 16.82 5.36 -5.83
C VAL A 252 16.74 5.37 -4.32
N GLN A 253 17.86 5.50 -3.61
CA GLN A 253 17.87 5.52 -2.15
C GLN A 253 17.21 6.77 -1.58
N SER A 254 17.47 7.93 -2.16
CA SER A 254 16.83 9.16 -1.72
C SER A 254 15.31 9.08 -1.84
N GLN A 255 14.81 8.58 -2.96
CA GLN A 255 13.37 8.43 -3.19
C GLN A 255 12.76 7.40 -2.25
N LEU A 256 13.41 6.23 -2.05
CA LEU A 256 12.95 5.21 -1.11
C LEU A 256 12.83 5.76 0.32
N GLN A 257 13.88 6.42 0.82
CA GLN A 257 13.91 6.91 2.19
C GLN A 257 12.97 8.11 2.42
N ALA A 258 12.80 8.97 1.42
CA ALA A 258 11.86 10.10 1.49
C ALA A 258 10.39 9.67 1.45
N SER A 259 10.08 8.55 0.78
CA SER A 259 8.70 8.07 0.60
C SER A 259 7.99 7.74 1.92
N GLY A 260 8.73 7.31 2.94
CA GLY A 260 8.21 7.09 4.29
C GLY A 260 7.69 8.38 4.93
N ASN A 261 8.43 9.49 4.78
CA ASN A 261 8.05 10.80 5.32
C ASN A 261 6.87 11.43 4.55
N SER A 262 6.84 11.32 3.21
CA SER A 262 5.69 11.77 2.41
C SER A 262 4.42 10.98 2.75
N SER A 263 4.56 9.69 3.07
CA SER A 263 3.45 8.84 3.48
C SER A 263 2.98 9.12 4.91
N ALA A 264 3.87 9.50 5.81
CA ALA A 264 3.53 9.90 7.16
C ALA A 264 2.84 11.29 7.21
N LEU A 265 3.09 12.16 6.22
CA LEU A 265 2.57 13.52 6.21
C LEU A 265 1.05 13.59 6.02
N PHE A 266 0.47 12.69 5.23
CA PHE A 266 -0.97 12.72 4.90
C PHE A 266 -1.64 11.39 5.25
N LEU A 267 -2.80 11.46 5.87
CA LEU A 267 -3.60 10.29 6.25
C LEU A 267 -3.88 9.36 5.06
N THR A 268 -4.25 9.93 3.92
CA THR A 268 -4.61 9.18 2.71
C THR A 268 -3.40 8.76 1.87
N ALA A 269 -2.17 9.06 2.27
CA ALA A 269 -0.98 8.75 1.49
C ALA A 269 -0.56 7.27 1.52
N ALA A 270 -1.07 6.50 2.46
CA ALA A 270 -0.78 5.07 2.57
C ALA A 270 -1.94 4.30 3.21
N ALA A 271 -2.21 3.10 2.70
CA ALA A 271 -3.31 2.26 3.18
C ALA A 271 -3.17 1.88 4.66
N GLN A 272 -1.94 1.64 5.13
CA GLN A 272 -1.69 1.32 6.54
C GLN A 272 -2.06 2.46 7.51
N ASN A 273 -2.09 3.71 7.05
CA ASN A 273 -2.51 4.84 7.89
C ASN A 273 -3.98 4.72 8.29
N LEU A 274 -4.82 4.41 7.31
CA LEU A 274 -6.26 4.19 7.51
C LEU A 274 -6.51 2.93 8.35
N LEU A 275 -5.70 1.88 8.16
CA LEU A 275 -5.74 0.69 9.00
C LEU A 275 -5.47 1.02 10.47
N CYS A 276 -4.38 1.74 10.77
CA CYS A 276 -4.05 2.14 12.13
C CYS A 276 -5.18 2.96 12.77
N LEU A 277 -5.74 3.91 12.03
CA LEU A 277 -6.87 4.72 12.50
C LEU A 277 -8.06 3.83 12.91
N LYS A 278 -8.40 2.85 12.09
CA LYS A 278 -9.50 1.92 12.39
C LYS A 278 -9.20 1.04 13.60
N LEU A 279 -8.00 0.49 13.68
CA LEU A 279 -7.59 -0.33 14.82
C LEU A 279 -7.54 0.48 16.13
N ALA A 280 -7.18 1.77 16.06
CA ALA A 280 -7.24 2.68 17.21
C ALA A 280 -8.69 2.90 17.68
N GLU A 281 -9.61 3.12 16.73
CA GLU A 281 -11.03 3.28 17.02
C GLU A 281 -11.63 2.04 17.71
N GLU A 282 -11.24 0.84 17.29
CA GLU A 282 -11.69 -0.42 17.89
C GLU A 282 -11.21 -0.64 19.33
N ILE A 283 -10.10 0.02 19.71
CA ILE A 283 -9.59 0.05 21.10
C ILE A 283 -10.19 1.21 21.90
N GLY A 284 -11.05 2.03 21.28
CA GLY A 284 -11.70 3.17 21.91
C GLY A 284 -10.98 4.50 21.75
N VAL A 285 -9.89 4.57 20.97
CA VAL A 285 -9.17 5.82 20.69
C VAL A 285 -9.75 6.47 19.44
N LYS A 286 -10.64 7.45 19.64
CA LYS A 286 -11.27 8.22 18.57
C LYS A 286 -10.51 9.52 18.30
N ILE A 287 -10.18 9.77 17.04
CA ILE A 287 -9.51 10.99 16.59
C ILE A 287 -10.54 11.85 15.84
N ALA A 288 -10.85 13.01 16.39
CA ALA A 288 -11.75 13.96 15.74
C ALA A 288 -11.11 14.54 14.48
N ASN A 289 -11.92 14.77 13.43
CA ASN A 289 -11.44 15.26 12.12
C ASN A 289 -10.12 14.61 11.71
N PRO A 290 -10.11 13.29 11.43
CA PRO A 290 -8.89 12.50 11.35
C PRO A 290 -7.89 13.07 10.34
N TRP A 291 -8.34 13.59 9.19
CA TRP A 291 -7.46 14.11 8.16
C TRP A 291 -6.71 15.38 8.61
N ILE A 292 -7.41 16.33 9.21
CA ILE A 292 -6.83 17.58 9.71
C ILE A 292 -5.93 17.31 10.93
N SER A 293 -6.42 16.51 11.88
CA SER A 293 -5.66 16.15 13.09
C SER A 293 -4.37 15.42 12.73
N TRP A 294 -4.46 14.50 11.79
CA TRP A 294 -3.29 13.79 11.25
C TRP A 294 -2.25 14.76 10.69
N PHE A 295 -2.66 15.61 9.74
CA PHE A 295 -1.76 16.55 9.09
C PHE A 295 -1.13 17.53 10.09
N LYS A 296 -1.90 18.07 11.02
CA LYS A 296 -1.37 18.97 12.07
C LYS A 296 -0.27 18.30 12.88
N VAL A 297 -0.51 17.08 13.34
CA VAL A 297 0.42 16.35 14.22
C VAL A 297 1.68 15.90 13.47
N ALA A 298 1.55 15.49 12.20
CA ALA A 298 2.66 15.06 11.38
C ALA A 298 3.46 16.21 10.75
N SER A 299 2.83 17.37 10.49
CA SER A 299 3.34 18.41 9.58
C SER A 299 4.80 18.79 9.85
N LEU A 300 5.13 19.24 11.04
CA LEU A 300 6.46 19.77 11.31
C LEU A 300 7.54 18.68 11.27
N PRO A 301 7.43 17.55 12.00
CA PRO A 301 8.46 16.52 11.97
C PRO A 301 8.58 15.85 10.58
N ALA A 302 7.46 15.61 9.89
CA ALA A 302 7.50 14.98 8.57
C ALA A 302 8.11 15.90 7.51
N ILE A 303 7.77 17.19 7.48
CA ILE A 303 8.34 18.15 6.52
C ILE A 303 9.84 18.31 6.73
N ILE A 304 10.28 18.47 7.98
CA ILE A 304 11.71 18.59 8.29
C ILE A 304 12.45 17.31 7.86
N SER A 305 11.91 16.14 8.20
CA SER A 305 12.50 14.85 7.84
C SER A 305 12.53 14.64 6.32
N LEU A 306 11.43 14.98 5.63
CA LEU A 306 11.31 14.90 4.18
C LEU A 306 12.36 15.75 3.46
N LEU A 307 12.55 16.98 3.91
CA LEU A 307 13.53 17.90 3.31
C LEU A 307 14.98 17.58 3.74
N ALA A 308 15.18 17.05 4.94
CA ALA A 308 16.51 16.64 5.39
C ALA A 308 17.02 15.38 4.66
N THR A 309 16.15 14.44 4.31
CA THR A 309 16.52 13.14 3.74
C THR A 309 17.38 13.25 2.47
N PRO A 310 17.01 14.01 1.40
CA PRO A 310 17.84 14.13 0.20
C PRO A 310 19.23 14.70 0.49
N TYR A 311 19.30 15.74 1.33
CA TYR A 311 20.56 16.38 1.67
C TYR A 311 21.47 15.47 2.50
N LEU A 312 20.94 14.80 3.51
CA LEU A 312 21.71 13.92 4.37
C LEU A 312 22.25 12.72 3.60
N LEU A 313 21.41 12.11 2.74
CA LEU A 313 21.87 11.05 1.84
C LEU A 313 22.90 11.55 0.82
N TYR A 314 22.80 12.79 0.33
CA TYR A 314 23.79 13.38 -0.54
C TYR A 314 25.16 13.51 0.15
N LYS A 315 25.21 13.64 1.48
CA LYS A 315 26.45 13.67 2.28
C LYS A 315 26.94 12.28 2.65
N ILE A 316 26.04 11.37 3.04
CA ILE A 316 26.39 10.03 3.55
C ILE A 316 26.65 9.04 2.40
N PHE A 317 25.92 9.18 1.30
CA PHE A 317 25.96 8.31 0.13
C PHE A 317 26.03 9.15 -1.16
N PRO A 318 27.13 9.91 -1.34
CA PRO A 318 27.23 10.91 -2.39
C PRO A 318 27.21 10.27 -3.79
N PRO A 319 26.45 10.85 -4.75
CA PRO A 319 26.58 10.50 -6.16
C PRO A 319 27.90 11.00 -6.72
N GLU A 320 28.45 10.32 -7.73
CA GLU A 320 29.66 10.78 -8.43
C GLU A 320 29.36 12.02 -9.28
N ILE A 321 28.23 12.02 -9.99
CA ILE A 321 27.76 13.16 -10.78
C ILE A 321 27.04 14.14 -9.85
N LYS A 322 27.50 15.38 -9.81
CA LYS A 322 26.93 16.45 -8.97
C LYS A 322 25.98 17.35 -9.76
N ASP A 323 26.28 17.58 -11.02
CA ASP A 323 25.55 18.46 -11.91
C ASP A 323 24.88 17.68 -13.04
N THR A 324 23.62 18.01 -13.30
CA THR A 324 22.77 17.34 -14.30
C THR A 324 22.12 18.39 -15.22
N PRO A 325 22.93 19.18 -15.97
CA PRO A 325 22.41 20.29 -16.75
C PRO A 325 21.47 19.86 -17.88
N GLU A 326 21.55 18.63 -18.33
CA GLU A 326 20.70 18.08 -19.39
C GLU A 326 19.33 17.62 -18.88
N ALA A 327 19.18 17.33 -17.59
CA ALA A 327 17.94 16.79 -17.04
C ALA A 327 16.72 17.72 -17.24
N PRO A 328 16.80 19.06 -17.09
CA PRO A 328 15.71 19.97 -17.41
C PRO A 328 15.32 19.95 -18.89
N ALA A 329 16.27 19.79 -19.83
CA ALA A 329 16.02 19.70 -21.25
C ALA A 329 15.31 18.39 -21.60
N ILE A 330 15.77 17.28 -21.04
CA ILE A 330 15.11 15.95 -21.18
C ILE A 330 13.68 16.02 -20.65
N ALA A 331 13.48 16.64 -19.48
CA ALA A 331 12.15 16.82 -18.92
C ALA A 331 11.26 17.73 -19.78
N ALA A 332 11.80 18.79 -20.34
CA ALA A 332 11.08 19.68 -21.26
C ALA A 332 10.63 18.90 -22.52
N GLN A 333 11.53 18.15 -23.14
CA GLN A 333 11.22 17.32 -24.31
C GLN A 333 10.16 16.25 -23.97
N LYS A 334 10.25 15.64 -22.78
CA LYS A 334 9.23 14.69 -22.32
C LYS A 334 7.86 15.35 -22.18
N LEU A 335 7.79 16.56 -21.59
CA LEU A 335 6.54 17.32 -21.49
C LEU A 335 5.96 17.70 -22.86
N GLU A 336 6.81 18.08 -23.83
CA GLU A 336 6.40 18.33 -25.20
C GLU A 336 5.80 17.07 -25.85
N ASN A 337 6.45 15.91 -25.67
CA ASN A 337 5.96 14.63 -26.17
C ASN A 337 4.62 14.20 -25.51
N MET A 338 4.40 14.59 -24.25
CA MET A 338 3.13 14.37 -23.56
C MET A 338 2.01 15.29 -24.09
N GLY A 339 2.36 16.35 -24.80
CA GLY A 339 1.41 17.35 -25.31
C GLY A 339 0.71 18.15 -24.22
N PRO A 340 -0.36 18.89 -24.59
CA PRO A 340 -1.14 19.67 -23.64
C PRO A 340 -1.82 18.77 -22.59
N VAL A 341 -2.19 19.36 -21.45
CA VAL A 341 -2.93 18.66 -20.40
C VAL A 341 -4.25 18.16 -20.97
N THR A 342 -4.47 16.87 -20.90
CA THR A 342 -5.64 16.22 -21.48
C THR A 342 -6.90 16.45 -20.64
N ARG A 343 -8.09 16.27 -21.25
CA ARG A 343 -9.37 16.31 -20.52
C ARG A 343 -9.36 15.36 -19.32
N ASN A 344 -8.83 14.16 -19.48
CA ASN A 344 -8.80 13.15 -18.43
C ASN A 344 -7.89 13.55 -17.25
N GLU A 345 -6.75 14.20 -17.54
CA GLU A 345 -5.89 14.77 -16.50
C GLU A 345 -6.61 15.89 -15.73
N TRP A 346 -7.31 16.79 -16.42
CA TRP A 346 -8.10 17.86 -15.77
C TRP A 346 -9.24 17.30 -14.91
N VAL A 347 -9.95 16.29 -15.39
CA VAL A 347 -11.00 15.62 -14.61
C VAL A 347 -10.38 14.96 -13.38
N MET A 348 -9.22 14.32 -13.51
CA MET A 348 -8.52 13.70 -12.38
C MET A 348 -8.12 14.75 -11.33
N VAL A 349 -7.53 15.87 -11.74
CA VAL A 349 -7.17 16.99 -10.85
C VAL A 349 -8.40 17.54 -10.13
N ALA A 350 -9.46 17.86 -10.88
CA ALA A 350 -10.69 18.41 -10.30
C ALA A 350 -11.34 17.44 -9.29
N THR A 351 -11.39 16.15 -9.64
CA THR A 351 -11.93 15.12 -8.76
C THR A 351 -11.10 14.99 -7.48
N MET A 352 -9.78 15.08 -7.58
CA MET A 352 -8.91 15.02 -6.40
C MET A 352 -9.03 16.24 -5.51
N ILE A 353 -9.11 17.45 -6.10
CA ILE A 353 -9.37 18.68 -5.33
C ILE A 353 -10.71 18.54 -4.59
N LEU A 354 -11.75 18.06 -5.26
CA LEU A 354 -13.06 17.82 -4.66
C LEU A 354 -12.96 16.81 -3.50
N ALA A 355 -12.33 15.65 -3.72
CA ALA A 355 -12.21 14.61 -2.70
C ALA A 355 -11.43 15.12 -1.47
N VAL A 356 -10.30 15.80 -1.67
CA VAL A 356 -9.51 16.38 -0.57
C VAL A 356 -10.31 17.47 0.16
N SER A 357 -11.04 18.32 -0.56
CA SER A 357 -11.91 19.34 0.04
C SER A 357 -13.00 18.69 0.90
N LEU A 358 -13.62 17.61 0.41
CA LEU A 358 -14.61 16.87 1.18
C LEU A 358 -14.00 16.13 2.37
N TRP A 359 -12.76 15.67 2.31
CA TRP A 359 -12.07 15.07 3.47
C TRP A 359 -11.73 16.10 4.55
N ILE A 360 -11.51 17.36 4.17
CA ILE A 360 -11.21 18.46 5.09
C ILE A 360 -12.49 19.04 5.69
N PHE A 361 -13.51 19.29 4.87
CA PHE A 361 -14.71 20.01 5.23
C PHE A 361 -15.99 19.15 5.31
N GLY A 362 -15.92 17.88 4.91
CA GLY A 362 -17.08 17.00 4.78
C GLY A 362 -17.87 16.81 6.08
N ASP A 363 -17.16 16.70 7.21
CA ASP A 363 -17.81 16.56 8.52
C ASP A 363 -18.79 17.70 8.81
N THR A 364 -18.52 18.92 8.33
CA THR A 364 -19.39 20.09 8.54
C THR A 364 -20.68 20.02 7.72
N ILE A 365 -20.69 19.24 6.66
CA ILE A 365 -21.85 19.06 5.76
C ILE A 365 -22.41 17.63 5.81
N GLY A 366 -21.96 16.81 6.77
CA GLY A 366 -22.43 15.45 6.97
C GLY A 366 -21.97 14.44 5.92
N VAL A 367 -20.85 14.70 5.22
CA VAL A 367 -20.24 13.81 4.23
C VAL A 367 -19.06 13.08 4.86
N SER A 368 -19.17 11.75 5.04
CA SER A 368 -18.07 10.94 5.54
C SER A 368 -16.96 10.78 4.49
N SER A 369 -15.74 10.46 4.95
CA SER A 369 -14.57 10.31 4.07
C SER A 369 -14.76 9.24 2.99
N VAL A 370 -15.47 8.14 3.30
CA VAL A 370 -15.76 7.09 2.32
C VAL A 370 -16.76 7.57 1.28
N VAL A 371 -17.80 8.32 1.70
CA VAL A 371 -18.78 8.90 0.75
C VAL A 371 -18.10 9.89 -0.20
N ALA A 372 -17.20 10.72 0.30
CA ALA A 372 -16.39 11.61 -0.54
C ALA A 372 -15.59 10.84 -1.60
N ALA A 373 -14.95 9.73 -1.20
CA ALA A 373 -14.24 8.87 -2.12
C ALA A 373 -15.17 8.18 -3.14
N MET A 374 -16.34 7.71 -2.70
CA MET A 374 -17.35 7.12 -3.60
C MET A 374 -17.85 8.14 -4.65
N ILE A 375 -18.12 9.38 -4.24
CA ILE A 375 -18.48 10.46 -5.16
C ILE A 375 -17.37 10.67 -6.20
N GLY A 376 -16.11 10.76 -5.74
CA GLY A 376 -14.97 10.94 -6.64
C GLY A 376 -14.83 9.78 -7.63
N LEU A 377 -14.90 8.53 -7.19
CA LEU A 377 -14.87 7.36 -8.08
C LEU A 377 -16.01 7.39 -9.08
N SER A 378 -17.23 7.74 -8.65
CA SER A 378 -18.39 7.86 -9.53
C SER A 378 -18.15 8.90 -10.63
N ILE A 379 -17.57 10.04 -10.31
CA ILE A 379 -17.18 11.06 -11.29
C ILE A 379 -16.18 10.50 -12.31
N LEU A 380 -15.13 9.80 -11.85
CA LEU A 380 -14.12 9.22 -12.73
C LEU A 380 -14.70 8.17 -13.68
N LEU A 381 -15.65 7.35 -13.21
CA LEU A 381 -16.36 6.36 -14.03
C LEU A 381 -17.32 7.02 -15.02
N LEU A 382 -18.15 7.96 -14.58
CA LEU A 382 -19.13 8.66 -15.42
C LEU A 382 -18.48 9.49 -16.54
N LEU A 383 -17.34 10.11 -16.24
CA LEU A 383 -16.61 10.92 -17.21
C LEU A 383 -15.61 10.11 -18.06
N GLY A 384 -15.51 8.79 -17.83
CA GLY A 384 -14.70 7.87 -18.63
C GLY A 384 -13.19 7.95 -18.40
N VAL A 385 -12.75 8.55 -17.30
CA VAL A 385 -11.34 8.52 -16.88
C VAL A 385 -10.94 7.10 -16.50
N LEU A 386 -11.77 6.46 -15.67
CA LEU A 386 -11.74 5.04 -15.39
C LEU A 386 -12.93 4.36 -16.05
N ASN A 387 -12.76 3.11 -16.45
CA ASN A 387 -13.85 2.21 -16.77
C ASN A 387 -13.95 1.12 -15.70
N TRP A 388 -15.04 0.35 -15.71
CA TRP A 388 -15.26 -0.70 -14.70
C TRP A 388 -14.19 -1.80 -14.77
N GLU A 389 -13.67 -2.08 -15.97
CA GLU A 389 -12.58 -3.04 -16.20
C GLU A 389 -11.28 -2.60 -15.51
N ASP A 390 -10.97 -1.29 -15.46
CA ASP A 390 -9.83 -0.77 -14.70
C ASP A 390 -9.97 -1.10 -13.20
N CYS A 391 -11.18 -0.99 -12.66
CA CYS A 391 -11.46 -1.32 -11.26
C CYS A 391 -11.37 -2.83 -11.01
N LEU A 392 -11.93 -3.66 -11.91
CA LEU A 392 -11.87 -5.12 -11.79
C LEU A 392 -10.43 -5.65 -11.89
N ASN A 393 -9.60 -5.04 -12.72
CA ASN A 393 -8.20 -5.42 -12.92
C ASN A 393 -7.25 -4.86 -11.84
N GLU A 394 -7.72 -4.00 -10.92
CA GLU A 394 -6.92 -3.55 -9.78
C GLU A 394 -6.87 -4.62 -8.68
N LYS A 395 -6.09 -5.66 -8.93
CA LYS A 395 -5.97 -6.84 -8.06
C LYS A 395 -5.60 -6.48 -6.62
N SER A 396 -4.77 -5.44 -6.44
CA SER A 396 -4.34 -4.98 -5.12
C SER A 396 -5.50 -4.47 -4.27
N ALA A 397 -6.49 -3.81 -4.89
CA ALA A 397 -7.69 -3.34 -4.20
C ALA A 397 -8.53 -4.52 -3.66
N TRP A 398 -8.79 -5.51 -4.50
CA TRP A 398 -9.63 -6.67 -4.15
C TRP A 398 -8.94 -7.62 -3.18
N ASP A 399 -7.64 -7.86 -3.36
CA ASP A 399 -6.84 -8.65 -2.41
C ASP A 399 -6.81 -7.97 -1.04
N THR A 400 -6.62 -6.63 -1.02
CA THR A 400 -6.65 -5.84 0.22
C THR A 400 -8.02 -5.91 0.88
N LEU A 401 -9.11 -5.76 0.14
CA LEU A 401 -10.47 -5.93 0.70
C LEU A 401 -10.59 -7.27 1.43
N ALA A 402 -10.18 -8.36 0.77
CA ALA A 402 -10.32 -9.71 1.32
C ALA A 402 -9.54 -9.88 2.63
N TRP A 403 -8.20 -9.76 2.59
CA TRP A 403 -7.40 -10.07 3.78
C TRP A 403 -7.57 -9.03 4.89
N PHE A 404 -7.78 -7.78 4.54
CA PHE A 404 -7.89 -6.71 5.50
C PHE A 404 -9.20 -6.76 6.29
N ALA A 405 -10.35 -6.95 5.60
CA ALA A 405 -11.63 -7.13 6.28
C ALA A 405 -11.60 -8.32 7.24
N ILE A 406 -10.95 -9.41 6.84
CA ILE A 406 -10.83 -10.61 7.69
C ILE A 406 -10.03 -10.30 8.96
N LEU A 407 -8.86 -9.67 8.82
CA LEU A 407 -8.02 -9.36 9.99
C LEU A 407 -8.67 -8.34 10.93
N VAL A 408 -9.23 -7.26 10.37
CA VAL A 408 -9.95 -6.26 11.18
C VAL A 408 -11.14 -6.89 11.87
N GLY A 409 -11.91 -7.73 11.17
CA GLY A 409 -13.03 -8.45 11.75
C GLY A 409 -12.62 -9.35 12.91
N MET A 410 -11.57 -10.14 12.75
CA MET A 410 -11.04 -10.98 13.82
C MET A 410 -10.51 -10.15 15.00
N ALA A 411 -9.75 -9.07 14.73
CA ALA A 411 -9.21 -8.18 15.76
C ALA A 411 -10.34 -7.50 16.57
N GLY A 412 -11.36 -6.99 15.90
CA GLY A 412 -12.53 -6.41 16.55
C GLY A 412 -13.28 -7.43 17.42
N GLN A 413 -13.43 -8.66 16.93
CA GLN A 413 -14.06 -9.72 17.72
C GLN A 413 -13.19 -10.15 18.94
N LEU A 414 -11.85 -10.15 18.81
CA LEU A 414 -10.95 -10.38 19.95
C LEU A 414 -11.08 -9.27 21.01
N THR A 415 -11.27 -8.02 20.57
CA THR A 415 -11.56 -6.88 21.47
C THR A 415 -12.89 -7.09 22.17
N ASN A 416 -13.95 -7.42 21.45
CA ASN A 416 -15.29 -7.67 22.02
C ASN A 416 -15.31 -8.86 23.00
N LEU A 417 -14.49 -9.87 22.76
CA LEU A 417 -14.34 -11.04 23.62
C LEU A 417 -13.37 -10.84 24.80
N GLY A 418 -12.83 -9.63 24.98
CA GLY A 418 -12.02 -9.22 26.13
C GLY A 418 -10.53 -9.60 26.08
N ILE A 419 -10.03 -10.15 24.95
CA ILE A 419 -8.60 -10.51 24.80
C ILE A 419 -7.70 -9.30 24.92
N VAL A 420 -8.08 -8.17 24.29
CA VAL A 420 -7.27 -6.94 24.32
C VAL A 420 -7.19 -6.38 25.75
N SER A 421 -8.28 -6.39 26.48
CA SER A 421 -8.31 -5.96 27.90
C SER A 421 -7.44 -6.87 28.78
N TRP A 422 -7.53 -8.18 28.58
CA TRP A 422 -6.67 -9.14 29.30
C TRP A 422 -5.18 -8.91 29.00
N MET A 423 -4.81 -8.74 27.73
CA MET A 423 -3.42 -8.44 27.33
C MET A 423 -2.94 -7.13 27.95
N SER A 424 -3.75 -6.08 27.89
CA SER A 424 -3.42 -4.79 28.49
C SER A 424 -3.13 -4.90 29.98
N ASN A 425 -3.96 -5.66 30.73
CA ASN A 425 -3.74 -5.90 32.15
C ASN A 425 -2.44 -6.69 32.44
N CYS A 426 -2.11 -7.69 31.62
CA CYS A 426 -0.86 -8.41 31.75
C CYS A 426 0.36 -7.49 31.53
N VAL A 427 0.31 -6.66 30.50
CA VAL A 427 1.38 -5.70 30.19
C VAL A 427 1.49 -4.63 31.27
N ALA A 428 0.35 -4.09 31.75
CA ALA A 428 0.34 -3.11 32.84
C ALA A 428 1.07 -3.63 34.09
N LYS A 429 0.82 -4.88 34.49
CA LYS A 429 1.52 -5.53 35.61
C LYS A 429 3.03 -5.61 35.37
N VAL A 430 3.46 -5.99 34.16
CA VAL A 430 4.89 -6.05 33.79
C VAL A 430 5.52 -4.65 33.79
N LEU A 431 4.88 -3.66 33.18
CA LEU A 431 5.41 -2.27 33.14
C LEU A 431 5.49 -1.65 34.52
N GLN A 432 4.52 -1.90 35.41
CA GLN A 432 4.54 -1.45 36.79
C GLN A 432 5.72 -2.03 37.56
N SER A 433 6.16 -3.27 37.27
CA SER A 433 7.33 -3.87 37.92
C SER A 433 8.64 -3.16 37.57
N PHE A 434 8.69 -2.46 36.43
CA PHE A 434 9.87 -1.68 36.01
C PHE A 434 9.83 -0.22 36.46
N SER A 435 8.76 0.25 37.09
CA SER A 435 8.58 1.64 37.57
C SER A 435 8.91 2.70 36.48
N LEU A 436 8.65 2.40 35.22
CA LEU A 436 8.92 3.32 34.09
C LEU A 436 7.92 4.48 34.10
N SER A 437 8.45 5.71 33.96
CA SER A 437 7.59 6.85 33.62
C SER A 437 6.98 6.69 32.25
N TRP A 438 5.80 7.27 31.99
CA TRP A 438 5.14 7.13 30.69
C TRP A 438 6.01 7.60 29.50
N PRO A 439 6.88 8.67 29.59
CA PRO A 439 7.75 9.01 28.46
C PRO A 439 8.81 7.95 28.17
N ALA A 440 9.36 7.30 29.22
CA ALA A 440 10.32 6.22 29.05
C ALA A 440 9.65 4.97 28.44
N ALA A 441 8.45 4.62 28.93
CA ALA A 441 7.66 3.52 28.35
C ALA A 441 7.30 3.82 26.88
N PHE A 442 6.90 5.05 26.55
CA PHE A 442 6.65 5.50 25.19
C PHE A 442 7.88 5.25 24.31
N GLY A 443 9.06 5.73 24.70
CA GLY A 443 10.29 5.56 23.92
C GLY A 443 10.67 4.08 23.68
N VAL A 444 10.60 3.26 24.74
CA VAL A 444 10.91 1.82 24.64
C VAL A 444 9.92 1.09 23.73
N LEU A 445 8.62 1.34 23.88
CA LEU A 445 7.59 0.69 23.08
C LEU A 445 7.64 1.14 21.61
N GLN A 446 7.88 2.44 21.35
CA GLN A 446 8.06 2.96 19.99
C GLN A 446 9.28 2.32 19.30
N ALA A 447 10.42 2.23 20.00
CA ALA A 447 11.63 1.60 19.48
C ALA A 447 11.40 0.10 19.22
N SER A 448 10.78 -0.61 20.16
CA SER A 448 10.46 -2.03 20.00
C SER A 448 9.54 -2.27 18.81
N TYR A 449 8.46 -1.49 18.68
CA TYR A 449 7.55 -1.55 17.54
C TYR A 449 8.27 -1.30 16.21
N PHE A 450 9.17 -0.33 16.18
CA PHE A 450 9.96 -0.02 14.99
C PHE A 450 10.89 -1.16 14.59
N PHE A 451 11.71 -1.65 15.51
CA PHE A 451 12.75 -2.66 15.19
C PHE A 451 12.19 -4.07 14.95
N ILE A 452 11.05 -4.43 15.54
CA ILE A 452 10.38 -5.70 15.21
C ILE A 452 10.05 -5.77 13.70
N HIS A 453 9.95 -4.65 13.01
CA HIS A 453 9.69 -4.64 11.57
C HIS A 453 10.75 -5.33 10.71
N TYR A 454 11.98 -5.51 11.19
CA TYR A 454 12.96 -6.36 10.52
C TYR A 454 12.49 -7.81 10.31
N LEU A 455 11.48 -8.26 11.04
CA LEU A 455 10.87 -9.58 10.89
C LEU A 455 9.70 -9.61 9.88
N PHE A 456 9.29 -8.46 9.36
CA PHE A 456 8.12 -8.33 8.50
C PHE A 456 8.49 -7.89 7.08
N ALA A 457 7.90 -8.56 6.09
CA ALA A 457 8.05 -8.21 4.67
C ALA A 457 6.97 -7.23 4.17
N SER A 458 6.13 -6.69 5.05
CA SER A 458 5.03 -5.79 4.69
C SER A 458 4.65 -4.89 5.85
N GLN A 459 4.55 -3.58 5.59
CA GLN A 459 4.08 -2.58 6.56
C GLN A 459 2.66 -2.88 7.04
N THR A 460 1.76 -3.21 6.13
CA THR A 460 0.37 -3.53 6.47
C THR A 460 0.22 -4.82 7.27
N ALA A 461 1.03 -5.84 6.98
CA ALA A 461 1.05 -7.06 7.79
C ALA A 461 1.56 -6.80 9.21
N HIS A 462 2.60 -5.98 9.37
CA HIS A 462 3.10 -5.57 10.69
C HIS A 462 2.02 -4.81 11.48
N VAL A 463 1.38 -3.82 10.87
CA VAL A 463 0.31 -3.04 11.49
C VAL A 463 -0.84 -3.96 11.91
N GLY A 464 -1.32 -4.81 11.01
CA GLY A 464 -2.41 -5.75 11.30
C GLY A 464 -2.09 -6.73 12.44
N ALA A 465 -0.81 -7.12 12.57
CA ALA A 465 -0.37 -8.04 13.61
C ALA A 465 -0.15 -7.39 14.97
N LEU A 466 0.46 -6.21 15.01
CA LEU A 466 1.07 -5.68 16.23
C LEU A 466 0.51 -4.33 16.70
N TYR A 467 -0.09 -3.53 15.81
CA TYR A 467 -0.51 -2.17 16.16
C TYR A 467 -1.45 -2.13 17.37
N SER A 468 -2.51 -2.95 17.37
CA SER A 468 -3.48 -3.00 18.47
C SER A 468 -2.84 -3.40 19.80
N ALA A 469 -1.93 -4.37 19.76
CA ALA A 469 -1.20 -4.80 20.96
C ALA A 469 -0.30 -3.70 21.51
N PHE A 470 0.48 -3.04 20.65
CA PHE A 470 1.37 -1.96 21.06
C PHE A 470 0.59 -0.71 21.52
N LEU A 471 -0.52 -0.38 20.87
CA LEU A 471 -1.39 0.71 21.34
C LEU A 471 -1.95 0.40 22.73
N ALA A 472 -2.45 -0.82 22.96
CA ALA A 472 -2.93 -1.23 24.28
C ALA A 472 -1.82 -1.16 25.35
N MET A 473 -0.57 -1.52 25.00
CA MET A 473 0.59 -1.39 25.89
C MET A 473 0.89 0.08 26.24
N HIS A 474 0.82 0.99 25.26
CA HIS A 474 0.99 2.43 25.52
C HIS A 474 -0.07 2.96 26.46
N LEU A 475 -1.34 2.60 26.23
CA LEU A 475 -2.45 3.02 27.10
C LEU A 475 -2.28 2.50 28.53
N ALA A 476 -1.88 1.23 28.67
CA ALA A 476 -1.61 0.61 29.97
C ALA A 476 -0.42 1.26 30.69
N ALA A 477 0.54 1.81 29.96
CA ALA A 477 1.68 2.57 30.52
C ALA A 477 1.32 4.04 30.85
N GLY A 478 0.08 4.46 30.67
CA GLY A 478 -0.38 5.84 30.92
C GLY A 478 0.05 6.85 29.86
N VAL A 479 0.47 6.40 28.67
CA VAL A 479 0.79 7.31 27.56
C VAL A 479 -0.51 7.92 27.01
N PRO A 480 -0.55 9.23 26.69
CA PRO A 480 -1.72 9.88 26.11
C PRO A 480 -2.23 9.17 24.85
N ALA A 481 -3.53 8.88 24.81
CA ALA A 481 -4.12 7.96 23.83
C ALA A 481 -3.94 8.41 22.37
N ILE A 482 -4.24 9.68 22.07
CA ILE A 482 -4.11 10.23 20.71
C ILE A 482 -2.65 10.25 20.27
N LEU A 483 -1.74 10.66 21.16
CA LEU A 483 -0.30 10.64 20.91
C LEU A 483 0.18 9.22 20.58
N SER A 484 -0.22 8.23 21.39
CA SER A 484 0.12 6.82 21.20
C SER A 484 -0.33 6.30 19.84
N ALA A 485 -1.59 6.51 19.48
CA ALA A 485 -2.15 6.05 18.23
C ALA A 485 -1.45 6.68 17.01
N LEU A 486 -1.26 7.99 17.01
CA LEU A 486 -0.63 8.69 15.90
C LEU A 486 0.86 8.37 15.78
N ALA A 487 1.62 8.35 16.88
CA ALA A 487 3.06 8.06 16.84
C ALA A 487 3.36 6.64 16.34
N LEU A 488 2.61 5.62 16.78
CA LEU A 488 2.73 4.26 16.24
C LEU A 488 2.44 4.21 14.73
N THR A 489 1.47 4.99 14.28
CA THR A 489 1.13 5.02 12.85
C THR A 489 2.21 5.72 12.03
N TYR A 490 2.79 6.82 12.51
CA TYR A 490 3.91 7.46 11.82
C TYR A 490 5.11 6.53 11.75
N ASN A 491 5.42 5.81 12.82
CA ASN A 491 6.44 4.75 12.81
C ASN A 491 6.19 3.72 11.72
N SER A 492 4.91 3.33 11.50
CA SER A 492 4.53 2.37 10.47
C SER A 492 4.85 2.83 9.03
N ASN A 493 5.02 4.13 8.81
CA ASN A 493 5.51 4.65 7.53
C ASN A 493 7.04 4.68 7.47
N LEU A 494 7.69 5.08 8.56
CA LEU A 494 9.14 5.32 8.60
C LEU A 494 9.95 4.01 8.49
N PHE A 495 9.47 2.91 9.06
CA PHE A 495 10.18 1.63 8.98
C PHE A 495 10.08 0.94 7.59
N GLY A 496 9.25 1.45 6.67
CA GLY A 496 9.07 0.86 5.35
C GLY A 496 10.30 0.88 4.44
N ALA A 497 11.37 1.57 4.81
CA ALA A 497 12.61 1.67 4.06
C ALA A 497 13.84 1.06 4.79
N LEU A 498 13.61 0.21 5.81
CA LEU A 498 14.69 -0.42 6.60
C LEU A 498 15.47 -1.48 5.83
N THR A 499 14.78 -2.28 5.01
CA THR A 499 15.35 -3.38 4.25
C THR A 499 14.77 -3.42 2.84
N HIS A 500 15.35 -4.24 1.97
CA HIS A 500 14.83 -4.42 0.61
C HIS A 500 13.45 -5.10 0.55
N TYR A 501 13.02 -5.73 1.64
CA TYR A 501 11.72 -6.41 1.74
C TYR A 501 10.73 -5.73 2.68
N SER A 502 11.14 -4.68 3.42
CA SER A 502 10.30 -4.07 4.48
C SER A 502 8.97 -3.49 3.95
N SER A 503 8.88 -3.23 2.66
CA SER A 503 7.67 -2.69 2.03
C SER A 503 7.62 -2.99 0.54
N GLY A 504 6.45 -2.81 -0.08
CA GLY A 504 6.30 -2.95 -1.52
C GLY A 504 7.16 -1.97 -2.32
N GLN A 505 7.29 -0.72 -1.87
CA GLN A 505 8.16 0.26 -2.51
C GLN A 505 9.64 -0.10 -2.37
N SER A 506 10.07 -0.63 -1.22
CA SER A 506 11.44 -1.11 -1.03
C SER A 506 11.80 -2.22 -2.02
N ALA A 507 10.91 -3.19 -2.20
CA ALA A 507 11.10 -4.26 -3.18
C ALA A 507 11.18 -3.73 -4.62
N VAL A 508 10.35 -2.73 -4.97
CA VAL A 508 10.35 -2.07 -6.28
C VAL A 508 11.67 -1.35 -6.55
N TYR A 509 12.13 -0.53 -5.60
CA TYR A 509 13.37 0.23 -5.76
C TYR A 509 14.61 -0.67 -5.73
N TYR A 510 14.68 -1.65 -4.85
CA TYR A 510 15.77 -2.62 -4.81
C TYR A 510 15.83 -3.46 -6.08
N GLY A 511 14.69 -3.96 -6.56
CA GLY A 511 14.56 -4.71 -7.80
C GLY A 511 14.98 -3.93 -9.06
N ALA A 512 15.17 -2.62 -8.96
CA ALA A 512 15.71 -1.80 -10.04
C ALA A 512 17.20 -2.04 -10.30
N GLY A 513 17.94 -2.66 -9.36
CA GLY A 513 19.34 -3.07 -9.53
C GLY A 513 20.37 -1.93 -9.43
N TYR A 514 20.02 -0.81 -8.80
CA TYR A 514 20.96 0.32 -8.63
C TYR A 514 21.70 0.32 -7.29
N VAL A 515 21.29 -0.47 -6.32
CA VAL A 515 21.84 -0.44 -4.96
C VAL A 515 22.13 -1.84 -4.47
N ASP A 516 23.29 -2.02 -3.89
CA ASP A 516 23.73 -3.29 -3.32
C ASP A 516 23.04 -3.55 -1.97
N LEU A 517 22.85 -4.82 -1.65
CA LEU A 517 22.15 -5.23 -0.44
C LEU A 517 22.74 -4.67 0.86
N PRO A 518 24.08 -4.67 1.08
CA PRO A 518 24.67 -4.07 2.27
C PRO A 518 24.37 -2.57 2.41
N ASP A 519 24.36 -1.84 1.29
CA ASP A 519 24.05 -0.40 1.28
C ASP A 519 22.58 -0.15 1.64
N VAL A 520 21.64 -1.00 1.18
CA VAL A 520 20.23 -0.88 1.59
C VAL A 520 20.07 -0.98 3.09
N PHE A 521 20.67 -1.99 3.74
CA PHE A 521 20.59 -2.16 5.19
C PHE A 521 21.27 -1.02 5.95
N LYS A 522 22.47 -0.64 5.53
CA LYS A 522 23.24 0.46 6.15
C LYS A 522 22.48 1.78 6.08
N LEU A 523 21.99 2.14 4.89
CA LEU A 523 21.29 3.41 4.68
C LEU A 523 19.89 3.37 5.32
N GLY A 524 19.20 2.23 5.28
CA GLY A 524 17.93 2.04 5.97
C GLY A 524 18.04 2.29 7.47
N PHE A 525 19.03 1.66 8.13
CA PHE A 525 19.29 1.88 9.56
C PHE A 525 19.73 3.31 9.86
N THR A 526 20.65 3.87 9.06
CA THR A 526 21.16 5.23 9.28
C THR A 526 20.04 6.28 9.14
N THR A 527 19.21 6.17 8.10
CA THR A 527 18.07 7.08 7.90
C THR A 527 17.00 6.89 8.98
N ALA A 528 16.77 5.65 9.42
CA ALA A 528 15.88 5.38 10.55
C ALA A 528 16.36 6.08 11.83
N ALA A 529 17.66 6.03 12.14
CA ALA A 529 18.24 6.74 13.29
C ALA A 529 18.08 8.26 13.17
N ILE A 530 18.31 8.81 11.97
CA ILE A 530 18.09 10.24 11.69
C ILE A 530 16.61 10.61 11.87
N ASN A 531 15.70 9.84 11.31
CA ASN A 531 14.26 10.05 11.47
C ASN A 531 13.86 9.95 12.94
N ALA A 532 14.39 8.97 13.70
CA ALA A 532 14.11 8.84 15.12
C ALA A 532 14.53 10.09 15.91
N VAL A 533 15.67 10.70 15.58
CA VAL A 533 16.11 11.97 16.18
C VAL A 533 15.19 13.12 15.79
N ILE A 534 14.87 13.28 14.49
CA ILE A 534 14.01 14.38 14.04
C ILE A 534 12.59 14.22 14.63
N TRP A 535 11.96 13.06 14.50
CA TRP A 535 10.63 12.83 15.03
C TRP A 535 10.60 12.81 16.57
N GLY A 536 11.66 12.30 17.21
CA GLY A 536 11.80 12.33 18.66
C GLY A 536 11.96 13.72 19.21
N VAL A 537 12.85 14.54 18.65
CA VAL A 537 13.11 15.90 19.13
C VAL A 537 12.05 16.87 18.64
N VAL A 538 11.92 17.04 17.32
CA VAL A 538 10.98 18.00 16.74
C VAL A 538 9.54 17.61 17.03
N GLY A 539 9.22 16.30 16.92
CA GLY A 539 7.89 15.78 17.25
C GLY A 539 7.50 16.05 18.70
N THR A 540 8.38 15.77 19.64
CA THR A 540 8.13 16.03 21.08
C THR A 540 7.77 17.50 21.33
N PHE A 541 8.57 18.44 20.83
CA PHE A 541 8.27 19.87 20.99
C PHE A 541 6.96 20.27 20.30
N TRP A 542 6.74 19.76 19.07
CA TRP A 542 5.56 20.05 18.27
C TRP A 542 4.28 19.49 18.90
N TRP A 543 4.31 18.26 19.38
CA TRP A 543 3.16 17.59 20.00
C TRP A 543 2.80 18.22 21.33
N LYS A 544 3.79 18.69 22.11
CA LYS A 544 3.56 19.47 23.31
C LYS A 544 2.91 20.81 22.97
N PHE A 545 3.40 21.51 21.94
CA PHE A 545 2.81 22.76 21.46
C PHE A 545 1.34 22.58 21.02
N LEU A 546 1.01 21.45 20.42
CA LEU A 546 -0.36 21.10 20.04
C LEU A 546 -1.23 20.60 21.20
N GLY A 547 -0.69 20.46 22.40
CA GLY A 547 -1.43 20.02 23.59
C GLY A 547 -1.80 18.54 23.59
N LEU A 548 -0.98 17.67 22.98
CA LEU A 548 -1.23 16.23 22.98
C LEU A 548 -0.81 15.55 24.29
N TYR A 549 -0.01 16.23 25.11
CA TYR A 549 0.39 15.82 26.48
C TYR A 549 0.82 17.01 27.31
#